data_cd18cdea72c51e4a6743b9a49167d1cc
#
_entry.id   cd18cdea72c51e4a6743b9a49167d1cc
#
_cell.length_a   1.000
_cell.length_b   1.000
_cell.length_c   1.000
_cell.angle_alpha   90.00
_cell.angle_beta   90.00
_cell.angle_gamma   90.00
#
_symmetry.space_group_name_H-M   'P 1'
#
loop_
_entity.id
_entity.type
_entity.pdbx_description
1 polymer ?
#
loop_
_entity_poly.entity_id
_entity_poly.type
_entity_poly.pdbx_seq_one_letter_code
_entity_poly.pdbx_strand_id
1 'polypeptide(L)'
;MHTSASFEKLLHDHGHYLDDLSIITLRYVNYLEEQYEKASIQENEVIREYKEAGNDQFDDKTYSYPWYHDERWDEATDTLEAIEDEVDELYKIVEGMNYI
;
A
#
# COMPACT_ATOMS: atom_id res chain seq x y z
N MET A 1 0.18 -1.80 -7.16
CA MET A 1 0.94 -0.69 -6.52
C MET A 1 2.36 -0.66 -7.08
N HIS A 2 2.88 0.52 -7.35
CA HIS A 2 4.27 0.68 -7.77
C HIS A 2 5.23 0.33 -6.64
N THR A 3 6.31 -0.35 -6.97
CA THR A 3 7.31 -0.82 -6.00
C THR A 3 8.56 0.07 -6.02
N SER A 4 9.45 -0.14 -5.05
CA SER A 4 10.75 0.54 -5.04
C SER A 4 11.54 0.28 -6.33
N ALA A 5 11.44 -0.93 -6.88
CA ALA A 5 12.08 -1.26 -8.17
C ALA A 5 11.51 -0.43 -9.32
N SER A 6 10.18 -0.22 -9.36
CA SER A 6 9.53 0.63 -10.36
C SER A 6 10.00 2.07 -10.26
N PHE A 7 10.09 2.60 -9.04
CA PHE A 7 10.58 3.96 -8.79
C PHE A 7 12.06 4.12 -9.16
N GLU A 8 12.87 3.12 -8.84
CA GLU A 8 14.30 3.14 -9.19
C GLU A 8 14.49 3.24 -10.70
N LYS A 9 13.74 2.44 -11.46
CA LYS A 9 13.77 2.50 -12.92
C LYS A 9 13.31 3.85 -13.44
N LEU A 10 12.20 4.37 -12.91
CA LEU A 10 11.66 5.65 -13.32
C LEU A 10 12.64 6.79 -13.06
N LEU A 11 13.22 6.84 -11.87
CA LEU A 11 14.22 7.83 -11.50
C LEU A 11 15.44 7.77 -12.40
N HIS A 12 15.92 6.56 -12.68
CA HIS A 12 17.04 6.34 -13.57
C HIS A 12 16.74 6.81 -15.00
N ASP A 13 15.55 6.50 -15.51
CA ASP A 13 15.11 6.93 -16.84
C ASP A 13 15.00 8.45 -16.95
N HIS A 14 14.75 9.14 -15.83
CA HIS A 14 14.70 10.60 -15.74
C HIS A 14 16.06 11.24 -15.37
N GLY A 15 17.13 10.48 -15.40
CA GLY A 15 18.48 10.99 -15.16
C GLY A 15 18.88 11.09 -13.68
N HIS A 16 18.07 10.55 -12.78
CA HIS A 16 18.35 10.55 -11.34
C HIS A 16 18.91 9.20 -10.91
N TYR A 17 20.21 9.13 -10.80
CA TYR A 17 20.91 7.92 -10.39
C TYR A 17 21.85 8.24 -9.23
N LEU A 18 21.56 7.65 -8.05
CA LEU A 18 22.33 7.85 -6.82
C LEU A 18 22.45 9.33 -6.38
N ASP A 19 21.59 10.20 -6.86
CA ASP A 19 21.52 11.58 -6.38
C ASP A 19 20.59 11.69 -5.15
N ASP A 20 20.56 12.88 -4.54
CA ASP A 20 19.76 13.11 -3.33
C ASP A 20 18.27 12.85 -3.55
N LEU A 21 17.74 13.21 -4.72
CA LEU A 21 16.34 13.00 -5.04
C LEU A 21 16.01 11.50 -5.09
N SER A 22 16.84 10.70 -5.76
CA SER A 22 16.63 9.25 -5.86
C SER A 22 16.75 8.58 -4.50
N ILE A 23 17.72 8.98 -3.69
CA ILE A 23 17.92 8.42 -2.35
C ILE A 23 16.73 8.71 -1.45
N ILE A 24 16.27 9.97 -1.40
CA ILE A 24 15.15 10.38 -0.56
C ILE A 24 13.86 9.71 -1.02
N THR A 25 13.61 9.70 -2.34
CA THR A 25 12.41 9.09 -2.91
C THR A 25 12.35 7.59 -2.60
N LEU A 26 13.45 6.87 -2.81
CA LEU A 26 13.49 5.43 -2.55
C LEU A 26 13.36 5.09 -1.07
N ARG A 27 13.91 5.91 -0.18
CA ARG A 27 13.71 5.73 1.27
C ARG A 27 12.25 5.88 1.66
N TYR A 28 11.57 6.87 1.09
CA TYR A 28 10.15 7.08 1.38
C TYR A 28 9.31 5.93 0.82
N VAL A 29 9.58 5.49 -0.40
CA VAL A 29 8.87 4.35 -1.00
C VAL A 29 9.08 3.08 -0.18
N ASN A 30 10.29 2.82 0.27
CA ASN A 30 10.59 1.67 1.14
C ASN A 30 9.80 1.74 2.45
N TYR A 31 9.69 2.91 3.04
CA TYR A 31 8.88 3.14 4.23
C TYR A 31 7.41 2.81 3.96
N LEU A 32 6.86 3.28 2.84
CA LEU A 32 5.47 3.00 2.46
C LEU A 32 5.25 1.50 2.22
N GLU A 33 6.20 0.81 1.60
CA GLU A 33 6.12 -0.64 1.40
C GLU A 33 6.08 -1.39 2.73
N GLU A 34 6.87 -0.98 3.71
CA GLU A 34 6.84 -1.58 5.05
C GLU A 34 5.50 -1.36 5.75
N GLN A 35 4.95 -0.15 5.65
CA GLN A 35 3.65 0.16 6.23
C GLN A 35 2.53 -0.63 5.55
N TYR A 36 2.62 -0.79 4.24
CA TYR A 36 1.68 -1.59 3.46
C TYR A 36 1.71 -3.06 3.91
N GLU A 37 2.89 -3.63 4.07
CA GLU A 37 3.06 -5.01 4.54
C GLU A 37 2.46 -5.20 5.93
N LYS A 38 2.72 -4.28 6.86
CA LYS A 38 2.16 -4.35 8.21
C LYS A 38 0.64 -4.31 8.20
N ALA A 39 0.05 -3.41 7.41
CA ALA A 39 -1.39 -3.30 7.28
C ALA A 39 -2.00 -4.55 6.63
N SER A 40 -1.33 -5.11 5.64
CA SER A 40 -1.75 -6.34 4.96
C SER A 40 -1.75 -7.53 5.93
N ILE A 41 -0.72 -7.64 6.77
CA ILE A 41 -0.65 -8.68 7.81
C ILE A 41 -1.81 -8.52 8.80
N GLN A 42 -2.08 -7.31 9.25
CA GLN A 42 -3.19 -7.02 10.16
C GLN A 42 -4.54 -7.42 9.56
N GLU A 43 -4.79 -7.06 8.32
CA GLU A 43 -6.00 -7.43 7.59
C GLU A 43 -6.16 -8.96 7.55
N ASN A 44 -5.11 -9.65 7.15
CA ASN A 44 -5.12 -11.11 7.03
C ASN A 44 -5.29 -11.81 8.39
N GLU A 45 -4.71 -11.28 9.45
CA GLU A 45 -4.87 -11.82 10.80
C GLU A 45 -6.30 -11.71 11.30
N VAL A 46 -6.95 -10.59 11.06
CA VAL A 46 -8.36 -10.40 11.42
C VAL A 46 -9.24 -11.38 10.67
N ILE A 47 -9.06 -11.52 9.37
CA ILE A 47 -9.82 -12.47 8.54
C ILE A 47 -9.61 -13.90 9.05
N ARG A 48 -8.36 -14.25 9.36
CA ARG A 48 -8.03 -15.59 9.87
C ARG A 48 -8.75 -15.87 11.19
N GLU A 49 -8.80 -14.91 12.12
CA GLU A 49 -9.50 -15.08 13.39
C GLU A 49 -10.98 -15.41 13.19
N TYR A 50 -11.64 -14.71 12.26
CA TYR A 50 -13.04 -14.96 11.94
C TYR A 50 -13.24 -16.34 11.30
N LYS A 51 -12.35 -16.73 10.40
CA LYS A 51 -12.41 -18.06 9.77
C LYS A 51 -12.21 -19.19 10.77
N GLU A 52 -11.24 -19.03 11.67
CA GLU A 52 -10.97 -20.04 12.72
C GLU A 52 -12.13 -20.17 13.69
N ALA A 53 -12.86 -19.09 13.93
CA ALA A 53 -14.07 -19.10 14.75
C ALA A 53 -15.31 -19.63 14.02
N GLY A 54 -15.20 -20.00 12.74
CA GLY A 54 -16.31 -20.46 11.93
C GLY A 54 -17.26 -19.35 11.50
N ASN A 55 -16.85 -18.09 11.63
CA ASN A 55 -17.66 -16.93 11.32
C ASN A 55 -17.14 -16.25 10.04
N ASP A 56 -17.21 -16.97 8.93
CA ASP A 56 -16.62 -16.57 7.64
C ASP A 56 -17.63 -16.56 6.50
N GLN A 57 -18.94 -16.58 6.81
CA GLN A 57 -19.96 -16.61 5.78
C GLN A 57 -20.34 -15.21 5.29
N PHE A 58 -20.42 -15.10 3.98
CA PHE A 58 -20.87 -13.87 3.32
C PHE A 58 -22.38 -13.68 3.55
N ASP A 59 -22.78 -12.49 3.96
CA ASP A 59 -24.17 -12.12 4.13
C ASP A 59 -24.71 -11.49 2.83
N ASP A 60 -25.58 -12.21 2.13
CA ASP A 60 -26.17 -11.76 0.88
C ASP A 60 -27.09 -10.55 1.05
N LYS A 61 -27.61 -10.34 2.26
CA LYS A 61 -28.53 -9.21 2.52
C LYS A 61 -27.79 -7.89 2.66
N THR A 62 -26.63 -7.91 3.31
CA THR A 62 -25.82 -6.72 3.53
C THR A 62 -24.62 -6.62 2.59
N TYR A 63 -24.39 -7.65 1.76
CA TYR A 63 -23.22 -7.76 0.88
C TYR A 63 -21.91 -7.57 1.64
N SER A 64 -21.79 -8.25 2.78
CA SER A 64 -20.63 -8.10 3.65
C SER A 64 -20.20 -9.40 4.29
N TYR A 65 -18.92 -9.44 4.64
CA TYR A 65 -18.37 -10.46 5.51
C TYR A 65 -18.39 -9.99 6.96
N PRO A 66 -18.38 -10.89 7.96
CA PRO A 66 -18.40 -10.50 9.37
C PRO A 66 -17.29 -9.54 9.77
N TRP A 67 -16.08 -9.71 9.21
CA TRP A 67 -14.93 -8.86 9.53
C TRP A 67 -15.02 -7.43 9.01
N TYR A 68 -15.95 -7.14 8.10
CA TYR A 68 -16.16 -5.77 7.59
C TYR A 68 -16.58 -4.81 8.70
N HIS A 69 -17.11 -5.29 9.79
CA HIS A 69 -17.52 -4.51 10.95
C HIS A 69 -16.47 -4.47 12.07
N ASP A 70 -15.33 -5.12 11.87
CA ASP A 70 -14.23 -5.11 12.81
C ASP A 70 -13.35 -3.87 12.58
N GLU A 71 -13.17 -3.06 13.63
CA GLU A 71 -12.38 -1.83 13.54
C GLU A 71 -10.94 -2.07 13.08
N ARG A 72 -10.36 -3.20 13.48
CA ARG A 72 -8.98 -3.56 13.10
C ARG A 72 -8.86 -3.81 11.60
N TRP A 73 -9.86 -4.47 11.02
CA TRP A 73 -9.92 -4.72 9.58
C TRP A 73 -10.12 -3.41 8.81
N ASP A 74 -11.05 -2.59 9.29
CA ASP A 74 -11.37 -1.30 8.68
C ASP A 74 -10.15 -0.36 8.70
N GLU A 75 -9.46 -0.27 9.82
CA GLU A 75 -8.23 0.51 9.95
C GLU A 75 -7.14 0.02 9.00
N ALA A 76 -6.93 -1.30 8.93
CA ALA A 76 -5.94 -1.87 8.02
C ALA A 76 -6.27 -1.60 6.56
N THR A 77 -7.54 -1.74 6.18
CA THR A 77 -8.01 -1.48 4.81
C THR A 77 -7.85 -0.03 4.42
N ASP A 78 -8.21 0.89 5.33
CA ASP A 78 -8.04 2.33 5.11
C ASP A 78 -6.55 2.68 4.93
N THR A 79 -5.68 2.08 5.73
CA THR A 79 -4.23 2.28 5.62
C THR A 79 -3.70 1.78 4.28
N LEU A 80 -4.12 0.60 3.83
CA LEU A 80 -3.72 0.05 2.54
C LEU A 80 -4.13 0.98 1.39
N GLU A 81 -5.37 1.45 1.41
CA GLU A 81 -5.88 2.36 0.39
C GLU A 81 -5.13 3.69 0.38
N ALA A 82 -4.89 4.27 1.55
CA ALA A 82 -4.15 5.52 1.69
C ALA A 82 -2.72 5.38 1.15
N ILE A 83 -2.05 4.26 1.42
CA ILE A 83 -0.70 4.01 0.91
C ILE A 83 -0.70 3.84 -0.60
N GLU A 84 -1.66 3.10 -1.16
CA GLU A 84 -1.78 2.93 -2.61
C GLU A 84 -1.96 4.27 -3.31
N ASP A 85 -2.82 5.13 -2.78
CA ASP A 85 -3.06 6.47 -3.32
C ASP A 85 -1.79 7.34 -3.24
N GLU A 86 -1.10 7.30 -2.12
CA GLU A 86 0.16 8.04 -1.91
C GLU A 86 1.25 7.59 -2.90
N VAL A 87 1.41 6.29 -3.07
CA VAL A 87 2.39 5.72 -3.99
C VAL A 87 2.07 6.11 -5.44
N ASP A 88 0.79 6.00 -5.84
CA ASP A 88 0.38 6.36 -7.19
C ASP A 88 0.58 7.85 -7.47
N GLU A 89 0.26 8.70 -6.51
CA GLU A 89 0.46 10.14 -6.64
C GLU A 89 1.94 10.49 -6.73
N LEU A 90 2.76 9.89 -5.88
CA LEU A 90 4.21 10.09 -5.91
C LEU A 90 4.80 9.64 -7.24
N TYR A 91 4.35 8.50 -7.76
CA TYR A 91 4.81 7.99 -9.06
C TYR A 91 4.48 8.99 -10.18
N LYS A 92 3.27 9.54 -10.18
CA LYS A 92 2.87 10.57 -11.16
C LYS A 92 3.71 11.84 -11.05
N ILE A 93 4.03 12.26 -9.83
CA ILE A 93 4.88 13.43 -9.60
C ILE A 93 6.27 13.20 -10.20
N VAL A 94 6.89 12.05 -9.91
CA VAL A 94 8.21 11.73 -10.43
C VAL A 94 8.19 11.56 -11.95
N GLU A 95 7.16 10.90 -12.48
CA GLU A 95 6.98 10.73 -13.93
C GLU A 95 6.84 12.07 -14.65
N GLY A 96 6.17 13.03 -14.03
CA GLY A 96 5.95 14.37 -14.58
C GLY A 96 7.12 15.33 -14.37
N MET A 97 8.17 14.96 -13.66
CA MET A 97 9.33 15.80 -13.43
C MET A 97 10.14 15.98 -14.71
N ASN A 98 10.39 17.23 -15.05
CA ASN A 98 11.30 17.55 -16.13
C ASN A 98 12.70 17.70 -15.55
N TYR A 99 13.67 17.06 -16.17
CA TYR A 99 15.07 17.28 -15.84
C TYR A 99 15.74 18.03 -16.97
N ILE A 100 16.69 18.81 -16.60
CA ILE A 100 17.38 19.67 -17.53
C ILE A 100 18.72 19.06 -17.88
#